data_b87785443804ac1e18b9415de72942c9
#
_entry.id   b87785443804ac1e18b9415de72942c9
#
_cell.length_a   1.000
_cell.length_b   1.000
_cell.length_c   1.000
_cell.angle_alpha   90.00
_cell.angle_beta   90.00
_cell.angle_gamma   90.00
#
_symmetry.space_group_name_H-M   'P 1'
#
loop_
_entity.id
_entity.type
_entity.pdbx_description
1 polymer ?
#
loop_
_entity_poly.entity_id
_entity_poly.type
_entity_poly.pdbx_seq_one_letter_code
_entity_poly.pdbx_strand_id
1 'polypeptide(L)'
;MKNFAFIFARGGSKRIKNKNLQKIGQESLLEITLKQAQKIKNIHKIFLSTDSKKIAAAAKKHDIEIIMRPKNLSRDKSSEWFAWQHAIKHVNKKFKFDKFICLPVTSPLRSKIDIENCIKELNNNYDIVITIQETNRNPWFNMVKIGNKKRMEIINKSINKTIDTRHRAPKVYDMTTVCYVAVPNYILENKSIFSGRVGAIMVPQQRALDIDTPFDLKLARLLYPKT
;
A
#
# COMPACT_ATOMS: atom_id res chain seq x y z
N MET A 1 -15.07 14.35 -11.31
CA MET A 1 -14.57 13.01 -10.96
C MET A 1 -14.71 12.81 -9.46
N LYS A 2 -15.34 11.72 -9.02
CA LYS A 2 -15.52 11.37 -7.61
C LYS A 2 -14.42 10.40 -7.18
N ASN A 3 -13.51 10.84 -6.34
CA ASN A 3 -12.40 10.05 -5.83
C ASN A 3 -12.71 9.60 -4.41
N PHE A 4 -12.65 8.30 -4.14
CA PHE A 4 -12.90 7.75 -2.81
C PHE A 4 -11.66 7.07 -2.25
N ALA A 5 -11.31 7.37 -1.00
CA ALA A 5 -10.21 6.74 -0.31
C ALA A 5 -10.68 5.54 0.51
N PHE A 6 -9.88 4.49 0.46
CA PHE A 6 -10.10 3.25 1.19
C PHE A 6 -8.88 2.94 2.04
N ILE A 7 -9.12 2.72 3.33
CA ILE A 7 -8.10 2.37 4.31
C ILE A 7 -8.44 0.97 4.82
N PHE A 8 -7.47 0.06 4.75
CA PHE A 8 -7.64 -1.35 5.14
C PHE A 8 -6.85 -1.63 6.40
N ALA A 9 -7.55 -1.91 7.50
CA ALA A 9 -6.95 -2.15 8.81
C ALA A 9 -7.53 -3.40 9.47
N ARG A 10 -6.84 -4.55 9.33
CA ARG A 10 -7.25 -5.78 10.01
C ARG A 10 -6.82 -5.81 11.47
N GLY A 11 -7.59 -6.52 12.32
CA GLY A 11 -7.28 -6.67 13.75
C GLY A 11 -6.13 -7.62 14.06
N GLY A 12 -5.90 -8.63 13.21
CA GLY A 12 -5.00 -9.76 13.46
C GLY A 12 -3.56 -9.54 12.98
N SER A 13 -2.82 -8.58 13.53
CA SER A 13 -1.40 -8.39 13.21
C SER A 13 -0.52 -9.26 14.09
N LYS A 14 0.31 -10.14 13.48
CA LYS A 14 1.14 -11.13 14.19
C LYS A 14 2.49 -10.58 14.65
N ARG A 15 3.22 -9.89 13.78
CA ARG A 15 4.58 -9.40 14.05
C ARG A 15 4.58 -8.22 15.04
N ILE A 16 3.56 -7.37 14.96
CA ILE A 16 3.37 -6.24 15.87
C ILE A 16 1.94 -6.31 16.40
N LYS A 17 1.78 -6.58 17.68
CA LYS A 17 0.46 -6.66 18.33
C LYS A 17 -0.30 -5.34 18.14
N ASN A 18 -1.54 -5.41 17.63
CA ASN A 18 -2.36 -4.23 17.33
C ASN A 18 -1.67 -3.20 16.42
N LYS A 19 -0.93 -3.63 15.39
CA LYS A 19 -0.09 -2.78 14.53
C LYS A 19 -0.78 -1.46 14.15
N ASN A 20 -1.99 -1.51 13.63
CA ASN A 20 -2.73 -0.33 13.15
C ASN A 20 -3.05 0.70 14.24
N LEU A 21 -3.03 0.30 15.50
CA LEU A 21 -3.25 1.16 16.69
C LEU A 21 -1.96 1.49 17.44
N GLN A 22 -0.78 1.07 16.93
CA GLN A 22 0.51 1.50 17.47
C GLN A 22 0.71 2.98 17.23
N LYS A 23 1.26 3.66 18.25
CA LYS A 23 1.47 5.11 18.20
C LYS A 23 2.84 5.49 17.65
N ILE A 24 2.83 6.57 16.87
CA ILE A 24 3.99 7.37 16.51
C ILE A 24 3.69 8.79 17.00
N GLY A 25 4.49 9.30 17.95
CA GLY A 25 4.14 10.49 18.69
C GLY A 25 2.82 10.28 19.47
N GLN A 26 1.88 11.19 19.30
CA GLN A 26 0.58 11.15 19.99
C GLN A 26 -0.48 10.34 19.23
N GLU A 27 -0.27 10.01 17.96
CA GLU A 27 -1.28 9.46 17.06
C GLU A 27 -0.99 8.00 16.71
N SER A 28 -2.05 7.20 16.56
CA SER A 28 -1.91 5.85 16.00
C SER A 28 -1.66 5.88 14.49
N LEU A 29 -1.08 4.80 13.95
CA LEU A 29 -0.87 4.65 12.50
C LEU A 29 -2.17 4.85 11.73
N LEU A 30 -3.30 4.35 12.26
CA LEU A 30 -4.62 4.54 11.70
C LEU A 30 -5.01 6.03 11.67
N GLU A 31 -4.86 6.74 12.78
CA GLU A 31 -5.20 8.16 12.88
C GLU A 31 -4.36 9.01 11.93
N ILE A 32 -3.05 8.73 11.85
CA ILE A 32 -2.14 9.40 10.90
C ILE A 32 -2.67 9.22 9.47
N THR A 33 -3.01 7.99 9.08
CA THR A 33 -3.49 7.69 7.73
C THR A 33 -4.84 8.37 7.44
N LEU A 34 -5.76 8.38 8.40
CA LEU A 34 -7.05 9.06 8.26
C LEU A 34 -6.86 10.57 8.07
N LYS A 35 -6.03 11.20 8.89
CA LYS A 35 -5.70 12.63 8.75
C LYS A 35 -5.00 12.96 7.43
N GLN A 36 -4.12 12.08 6.96
CA GLN A 36 -3.49 12.24 5.64
C GLN A 36 -4.54 12.21 4.52
N ALA A 37 -5.49 11.27 4.56
CA ALA A 37 -6.58 11.20 3.59
C ALA A 37 -7.47 12.45 3.62
N GLN A 38 -7.82 12.94 4.81
CA GLN A 38 -8.65 14.13 5.02
C GLN A 38 -8.01 15.43 4.50
N LYS A 39 -6.67 15.49 4.46
CA LYS A 39 -5.93 16.66 3.92
C LYS A 39 -5.94 16.75 2.38
N ILE A 40 -6.40 15.72 1.68
CA ILE A 40 -6.44 15.70 0.21
C ILE A 40 -7.77 16.26 -0.28
N LYS A 41 -7.76 17.46 -0.83
CA LYS A 41 -8.98 18.17 -1.30
C LYS A 41 -9.80 17.37 -2.33
N ASN A 42 -9.13 16.56 -3.15
CA ASN A 42 -9.77 15.78 -4.20
C ASN A 42 -10.29 14.41 -3.73
N ILE A 43 -10.24 14.09 -2.44
CA ILE A 43 -10.89 12.91 -1.85
C ILE A 43 -12.26 13.34 -1.33
N HIS A 44 -13.32 12.75 -1.87
CA HIS A 44 -14.71 13.13 -1.57
C HIS A 44 -15.33 12.31 -0.43
N LYS A 45 -14.87 11.06 -0.27
CA LYS A 45 -15.28 10.18 0.82
C LYS A 45 -14.13 9.29 1.25
N ILE A 46 -14.13 8.91 2.53
CA ILE A 46 -13.13 8.01 3.12
C ILE A 46 -13.86 6.84 3.74
N PHE A 47 -13.39 5.63 3.42
CA PHE A 47 -13.92 4.36 3.91
C PHE A 47 -12.84 3.59 4.66
N LEU A 48 -13.17 3.11 5.85
CA LEU A 48 -12.33 2.18 6.62
C LEU A 48 -12.90 0.78 6.54
N SER A 49 -12.16 -0.14 5.91
CA SER A 49 -12.50 -1.57 5.91
C SER A 49 -11.74 -2.31 7.02
N THR A 50 -12.48 -2.85 7.99
CA THR A 50 -11.90 -3.57 9.13
C THR A 50 -12.79 -4.72 9.58
N ASP A 51 -12.18 -5.76 10.19
CA ASP A 51 -12.86 -6.87 10.89
C ASP A 51 -12.89 -6.63 12.42
N SER A 52 -12.25 -5.59 12.91
CA SER A 52 -12.03 -5.33 14.33
C SER A 52 -12.95 -4.23 14.86
N LYS A 53 -13.82 -4.56 15.80
CA LYS A 53 -14.64 -3.58 16.53
C LYS A 53 -13.80 -2.51 17.23
N LYS A 54 -12.59 -2.88 17.72
CA LYS A 54 -11.65 -1.95 18.37
C LYS A 54 -11.10 -0.90 17.38
N ILE A 55 -10.72 -1.32 16.17
CA ILE A 55 -10.26 -0.43 15.10
C ILE A 55 -11.40 0.46 14.62
N ALA A 56 -12.60 -0.11 14.42
CA ALA A 56 -13.79 0.65 14.05
C ALA A 56 -14.11 1.73 15.09
N ALA A 57 -14.08 1.38 16.40
CA ALA A 57 -14.32 2.33 17.48
C ALA A 57 -13.29 3.46 17.51
N ALA A 58 -12.00 3.16 17.32
CA ALA A 58 -10.93 4.16 17.27
C ALA A 58 -11.12 5.18 16.13
N ALA A 59 -11.75 4.77 15.04
CA ALA A 59 -11.98 5.60 13.86
C ALA A 59 -13.26 6.45 13.92
N LYS A 60 -14.21 6.19 14.87
CA LYS A 60 -15.52 6.86 14.93
C LYS A 60 -15.45 8.39 15.09
N LYS A 61 -14.37 8.91 15.65
CA LYS A 61 -14.19 10.37 15.83
C LYS A 61 -13.81 11.10 14.55
N HIS A 62 -13.52 10.36 13.47
CA HIS A 62 -13.22 10.92 12.16
C HIS A 62 -14.48 10.85 11.29
N ASP A 63 -14.64 11.83 10.40
CA ASP A 63 -15.73 11.85 9.41
C ASP A 63 -15.42 10.85 8.29
N ILE A 64 -15.79 9.57 8.52
CA ILE A 64 -15.53 8.44 7.61
C ILE A 64 -16.64 7.41 7.69
N GLU A 65 -16.78 6.60 6.65
CA GLU A 65 -17.69 5.46 6.63
C GLU A 65 -16.93 4.15 6.97
N ILE A 66 -17.53 3.32 7.86
CA ILE A 66 -16.92 2.06 8.29
C ILE A 66 -17.58 0.89 7.56
N ILE A 67 -16.73 0.06 6.93
CA ILE A 67 -17.13 -1.19 6.29
C ILE A 67 -16.66 -2.35 7.16
N MET A 68 -17.59 -3.05 7.81
CA MET A 68 -17.25 -4.24 8.56
C MET A 68 -16.95 -5.39 7.61
N ARG A 69 -15.66 -5.78 7.55
CA ARG A 69 -15.16 -6.80 6.64
C ARG A 69 -15.39 -8.20 7.23
N PRO A 70 -15.87 -9.18 6.44
CA PRO A 70 -15.98 -10.57 6.86
C PRO A 70 -14.65 -11.17 7.32
N LYS A 71 -14.67 -12.02 8.34
CA LYS A 71 -13.46 -12.65 8.92
C LYS A 71 -12.65 -13.46 7.91
N ASN A 72 -13.29 -14.12 6.95
CA ASN A 72 -12.60 -14.89 5.90
C ASN A 72 -11.70 -14.01 5.00
N LEU A 73 -12.01 -12.71 4.83
CA LEU A 73 -11.21 -11.76 4.09
C LEU A 73 -10.14 -11.05 4.96
N SER A 74 -10.00 -11.45 6.23
CA SER A 74 -9.06 -10.83 7.19
C SER A 74 -8.00 -11.79 7.68
N ARG A 75 -7.95 -13.03 7.14
CA ARG A 75 -6.95 -14.04 7.48
C ARG A 75 -5.59 -13.68 6.87
N ASP A 76 -4.49 -14.21 7.44
CA ASP A 76 -3.12 -13.94 6.96
C ASP A 76 -2.88 -14.34 5.49
N LYS A 77 -3.55 -15.41 5.04
CA LYS A 77 -3.46 -15.89 3.66
C LYS A 77 -4.48 -15.24 2.71
N SER A 78 -5.34 -14.35 3.22
CA SER A 78 -6.32 -13.66 2.37
C SER A 78 -5.62 -12.57 1.57
N SER A 79 -5.79 -12.59 0.26
CA SER A 79 -5.29 -11.53 -0.61
C SER A 79 -5.98 -10.20 -0.26
N GLU A 80 -5.19 -9.14 -0.17
CA GLU A 80 -5.70 -7.78 0.01
C GLU A 80 -6.62 -7.38 -1.16
N TRP A 81 -6.37 -7.89 -2.34
CA TRP A 81 -7.20 -7.68 -3.53
C TRP A 81 -8.67 -8.02 -3.30
N PHE A 82 -8.95 -9.15 -2.63
CA PHE A 82 -10.34 -9.52 -2.29
C PHE A 82 -10.96 -8.57 -1.26
N ALA A 83 -10.16 -8.00 -0.37
CA ALA A 83 -10.65 -6.97 0.54
C ALA A 83 -11.01 -5.68 -0.21
N TRP A 84 -10.23 -5.30 -1.24
CA TRP A 84 -10.53 -4.19 -2.13
C TRP A 84 -11.83 -4.43 -2.89
N GLN A 85 -11.97 -5.58 -3.53
CA GLN A 85 -13.21 -5.97 -4.24
C GLN A 85 -14.44 -5.92 -3.33
N HIS A 86 -14.32 -6.45 -2.10
CA HIS A 86 -15.39 -6.40 -1.11
C HIS A 86 -15.80 -4.97 -0.77
N ALA A 87 -14.84 -4.10 -0.51
CA ALA A 87 -15.09 -2.71 -0.17
C ALA A 87 -15.76 -1.95 -1.34
N ILE A 88 -15.28 -2.13 -2.57
CA ILE A 88 -15.87 -1.53 -3.77
C ILE A 88 -17.30 -2.01 -3.97
N LYS A 89 -17.55 -3.33 -3.88
CA LYS A 89 -18.90 -3.91 -3.99
C LYS A 89 -19.85 -3.36 -2.93
N HIS A 90 -19.35 -3.16 -1.70
CA HIS A 90 -20.14 -2.57 -0.62
C HIS A 90 -20.53 -1.11 -0.93
N VAL A 91 -19.54 -0.30 -1.34
CA VAL A 91 -19.75 1.13 -1.63
C VAL A 91 -20.63 1.34 -2.85
N ASN A 92 -20.48 0.53 -3.91
CA ASN A 92 -21.25 0.62 -5.15
C ASN A 92 -22.76 0.41 -4.98
N LYS A 93 -23.20 -0.14 -3.82
CA LYS A 93 -24.64 -0.23 -3.47
C LYS A 93 -25.27 1.14 -3.21
N LYS A 94 -24.47 2.13 -2.81
CA LYS A 94 -24.97 3.48 -2.43
C LYS A 94 -24.38 4.60 -3.27
N PHE A 95 -23.14 4.44 -3.76
CA PHE A 95 -22.39 5.50 -4.42
C PHE A 95 -21.72 4.98 -5.69
N LYS A 96 -21.62 5.86 -6.70
CA LYS A 96 -20.74 5.66 -7.85
C LYS A 96 -19.53 6.57 -7.70
N PHE A 97 -18.33 6.08 -8.05
CA PHE A 97 -17.09 6.84 -7.97
C PHE A 97 -16.13 6.42 -9.09
N ASP A 98 -15.20 7.31 -9.42
CA ASP A 98 -14.34 7.18 -10.60
C ASP A 98 -12.97 6.62 -10.26
N LYS A 99 -12.41 6.96 -9.08
CA LYS A 99 -11.10 6.49 -8.66
C LYS A 99 -11.16 5.84 -7.26
N PHE A 100 -10.68 4.62 -7.18
CA PHE A 100 -10.37 3.92 -5.95
C PHE A 100 -8.96 4.32 -5.49
N ILE A 101 -8.82 4.85 -4.28
CA ILE A 101 -7.53 5.26 -3.70
C ILE A 101 -7.29 4.41 -2.46
N CYS A 102 -6.31 3.52 -2.48
CA CYS A 102 -5.92 2.75 -1.30
C CYS A 102 -4.76 3.42 -0.59
N LEU A 103 -4.94 3.69 0.70
CA LEU A 103 -3.92 4.24 1.60
C LEU A 103 -3.61 3.23 2.70
N PRO A 104 -2.60 2.37 2.53
CA PRO A 104 -2.17 1.41 3.56
C PRO A 104 -1.76 2.11 4.85
N VAL A 105 -2.19 1.57 5.98
CA VAL A 105 -1.91 2.13 7.32
C VAL A 105 -0.42 2.06 7.67
N THR A 106 0.30 1.18 7.02
CA THR A 106 1.69 0.86 7.31
C THR A 106 2.72 1.84 6.76
N SER A 107 2.29 2.85 5.99
CA SER A 107 3.18 3.87 5.42
C SER A 107 2.89 5.26 5.99
N PRO A 108 3.22 5.53 7.27
CA PRO A 108 2.86 6.78 7.94
C PRO A 108 3.63 8.00 7.46
N LEU A 109 4.80 7.79 6.82
CA LEU A 109 5.69 8.88 6.40
C LEU A 109 5.35 9.45 5.00
N ARG A 110 4.32 8.90 4.33
CA ARG A 110 3.85 9.45 3.04
C ARG A 110 3.47 10.91 3.17
N SER A 111 3.69 11.67 2.11
CA SER A 111 3.29 13.06 2.02
C SER A 111 2.00 13.24 1.21
N LYS A 112 1.37 14.40 1.33
CA LYS A 112 0.22 14.80 0.52
C LYS A 112 0.54 14.73 -0.98
N ILE A 113 1.72 15.19 -1.38
CA ILE A 113 2.14 15.22 -2.80
C ILE A 113 2.23 13.81 -3.39
N ASP A 114 2.61 12.79 -2.62
CA ASP A 114 2.70 11.41 -3.11
C ASP A 114 1.30 10.90 -3.51
N ILE A 115 0.29 11.20 -2.68
CA ILE A 115 -1.10 10.80 -2.95
C ILE A 115 -1.65 11.57 -4.16
N GLU A 116 -1.45 12.88 -4.21
CA GLU A 116 -1.94 13.75 -5.29
C GLU A 116 -1.32 13.38 -6.64
N ASN A 117 -0.01 13.10 -6.67
CA ASN A 117 0.67 12.64 -7.88
C ASN A 117 0.13 11.28 -8.34
N CYS A 118 -0.12 10.34 -7.42
CA CYS A 118 -0.69 9.05 -7.75
C CYS A 118 -2.13 9.18 -8.33
N ILE A 119 -2.94 10.08 -7.78
CA ILE A 119 -4.29 10.39 -8.30
C ILE A 119 -4.21 11.01 -9.69
N LYS A 120 -3.27 11.93 -9.92
CA LYS A 120 -3.07 12.63 -11.20
C LYS A 120 -2.60 11.67 -12.28
N GLU A 121 -1.66 10.76 -11.94
CA GLU A 121 -1.09 9.80 -12.88
C GLU A 121 -2.11 8.80 -13.42
N LEU A 122 -3.16 8.43 -12.65
CA LEU A 122 -4.21 7.56 -13.17
C LEU A 122 -5.03 8.30 -14.23
N ASN A 123 -4.71 8.07 -15.48
CA ASN A 123 -5.34 8.56 -16.69
C ASN A 123 -5.76 7.40 -17.60
N ASN A 124 -6.18 7.68 -18.84
CA ASN A 124 -6.68 6.67 -19.78
C ASN A 124 -5.61 5.63 -20.23
N ASN A 125 -4.32 5.86 -19.91
CA ASN A 125 -3.25 4.92 -20.26
C ASN A 125 -3.08 3.80 -19.22
N TYR A 126 -3.61 3.99 -18.00
CA TYR A 126 -3.41 3.07 -16.89
C TYR A 126 -4.73 2.64 -16.26
N ASP A 127 -4.79 1.39 -15.86
CA ASP A 127 -5.91 0.80 -15.12
C ASP A 127 -5.70 0.89 -13.60
N ILE A 128 -4.41 0.90 -13.21
CA ILE A 128 -3.95 1.11 -11.83
C ILE A 128 -2.60 1.84 -11.84
N VAL A 129 -2.38 2.68 -10.86
CA VAL A 129 -1.11 3.34 -10.56
C VAL A 129 -0.62 2.89 -9.19
N ILE A 130 0.64 2.50 -9.12
CA ILE A 130 1.33 2.10 -7.90
C ILE A 130 2.41 3.12 -7.53
N THR A 131 2.95 3.00 -6.34
CA THR A 131 4.12 3.77 -5.93
C THR A 131 5.35 2.87 -5.90
N ILE A 132 6.48 3.42 -6.37
CA ILE A 132 7.77 2.73 -6.42
C ILE A 132 8.88 3.59 -5.82
N GLN A 133 9.98 2.97 -5.44
CA GLN A 133 11.22 3.63 -5.04
C GLN A 133 12.43 2.98 -5.72
N GLU A 134 13.54 3.70 -5.76
CA GLU A 134 14.81 3.10 -6.13
C GLU A 134 15.19 2.01 -5.14
N THR A 135 15.76 0.91 -5.65
CA THR A 135 16.23 -0.19 -4.82
C THR A 135 17.74 -0.33 -4.84
N ASN A 136 18.29 -0.76 -3.71
CA ASN A 136 19.69 -1.17 -3.60
C ASN A 136 19.93 -2.64 -3.95
N ARG A 137 18.88 -3.39 -4.20
CA ARG A 137 18.91 -4.81 -4.55
C ARG A 137 18.53 -5.02 -5.99
N ASN A 138 19.15 -6.01 -6.63
CA ASN A 138 18.89 -6.30 -8.04
C ASN A 138 18.91 -7.82 -8.26
N PRO A 139 17.84 -8.42 -8.82
CA PRO A 139 17.74 -9.87 -8.98
C PRO A 139 18.74 -10.46 -9.99
N TRP A 140 19.34 -9.64 -10.85
CA TRP A 140 20.40 -10.06 -11.76
C TRP A 140 21.81 -9.87 -11.21
N PHE A 141 21.99 -9.14 -10.10
CA PHE A 141 23.31 -8.75 -9.60
C PHE A 141 23.61 -9.18 -8.17
N ASN A 142 22.76 -8.85 -7.19
CA ASN A 142 23.08 -9.03 -5.78
C ASN A 142 21.92 -9.59 -4.92
N MET A 143 20.91 -10.19 -5.56
CA MET A 143 19.90 -10.99 -4.89
C MET A 143 20.11 -12.46 -5.22
N VAL A 144 20.15 -13.31 -4.18
CA VAL A 144 20.44 -14.73 -4.30
C VAL A 144 19.31 -15.59 -3.73
N LYS A 145 19.19 -16.78 -4.26
CA LYS A 145 18.32 -17.85 -3.74
C LYS A 145 19.17 -19.05 -3.34
N ILE A 146 18.64 -19.88 -2.44
CA ILE A 146 19.22 -21.18 -2.13
C ILE A 146 18.85 -22.13 -3.27
N GLY A 147 19.85 -22.58 -4.03
CA GLY A 147 19.73 -23.56 -5.08
C GLY A 147 19.99 -25.00 -4.60
N ASN A 148 20.27 -25.88 -5.55
CA ASN A 148 20.58 -27.29 -5.26
C ASN A 148 21.83 -27.43 -4.37
N LYS A 149 21.82 -28.44 -3.50
CA LYS A 149 22.92 -28.72 -2.55
C LYS A 149 23.27 -27.50 -1.67
N LYS A 150 22.27 -26.65 -1.34
CA LYS A 150 22.45 -25.41 -0.53
C LYS A 150 23.46 -24.40 -1.12
N ARG A 151 23.73 -24.45 -2.42
CA ARG A 151 24.57 -23.45 -3.09
C ARG A 151 23.77 -22.18 -3.34
N MET A 152 24.41 -21.02 -3.19
CA MET A 152 23.79 -19.73 -3.51
C MET A 152 23.81 -19.50 -5.01
N GLU A 153 22.69 -19.07 -5.56
CA GLU A 153 22.50 -18.75 -6.97
C GLU A 153 21.85 -17.38 -7.11
N ILE A 154 22.28 -16.59 -8.10
CA ILE A 154 21.60 -15.34 -8.48
C ILE A 154 20.16 -15.67 -8.88
N ILE A 155 19.19 -14.81 -8.50
CA ILE A 155 17.77 -15.05 -8.79
C ILE A 155 17.52 -15.13 -10.29
N ASN A 156 17.95 -14.11 -11.06
CA ASN A 156 17.79 -14.06 -12.49
C ASN A 156 19.16 -14.20 -13.19
N LYS A 157 19.29 -15.20 -14.05
CA LYS A 157 20.49 -15.39 -14.90
C LYS A 157 20.25 -14.65 -16.22
N SER A 158 21.23 -13.89 -16.67
CA SER A 158 21.23 -13.35 -18.03
C SER A 158 21.68 -14.46 -19.02
N ILE A 159 20.99 -14.60 -20.15
CA ILE A 159 21.28 -15.64 -21.11
C ILE A 159 22.57 -15.35 -21.91
N ASN A 160 22.88 -14.07 -22.16
CA ASN A 160 23.93 -13.68 -23.11
C ASN A 160 25.03 -12.75 -22.56
N LYS A 161 25.00 -12.38 -21.26
CA LYS A 161 26.00 -11.45 -20.67
C LYS A 161 26.21 -11.75 -19.19
N THR A 162 27.47 -11.76 -18.77
CA THR A 162 27.79 -11.72 -17.33
C THR A 162 27.47 -10.34 -16.79
N ILE A 163 26.61 -10.28 -15.77
CA ILE A 163 26.26 -9.05 -15.05
C ILE A 163 27.12 -9.01 -13.78
N ASP A 164 28.25 -8.35 -13.89
CA ASP A 164 29.27 -8.22 -12.84
C ASP A 164 29.22 -6.88 -12.12
N THR A 165 28.44 -5.93 -12.65
CA THR A 165 28.26 -4.62 -12.06
C THR A 165 26.80 -4.20 -12.06
N ARG A 166 26.42 -3.33 -11.11
CA ARG A 166 25.06 -2.79 -11.02
C ARG A 166 24.63 -2.06 -12.30
N HIS A 167 25.54 -1.34 -12.93
CA HIS A 167 25.24 -0.53 -14.12
C HIS A 167 24.90 -1.36 -15.35
N ARG A 168 25.32 -2.63 -15.40
CA ARG A 168 24.99 -3.57 -16.48
C ARG A 168 23.68 -4.30 -16.25
N ALA A 169 23.16 -4.29 -15.01
CA ALA A 169 21.89 -4.92 -14.69
C ALA A 169 20.71 -4.06 -15.16
N PRO A 170 19.58 -4.66 -15.56
CA PRO A 170 18.36 -3.92 -15.81
C PRO A 170 17.97 -3.07 -14.61
N LYS A 171 17.44 -1.86 -14.84
CA LYS A 171 16.89 -1.04 -13.75
C LYS A 171 15.68 -1.73 -13.14
N VAL A 172 15.65 -1.82 -11.84
CA VAL A 172 14.53 -2.36 -11.06
C VAL A 172 14.17 -1.41 -9.93
N TYR A 173 12.95 -1.52 -9.46
CA TYR A 173 12.39 -0.67 -8.42
C TYR A 173 11.67 -1.52 -7.39
N ASP A 174 11.67 -1.10 -6.13
CA ASP A 174 10.81 -1.68 -5.10
C ASP A 174 9.41 -1.08 -5.21
N MET A 175 8.40 -1.94 -5.30
CA MET A 175 7.01 -1.49 -5.14
C MET A 175 6.78 -1.12 -3.67
N THR A 176 6.15 0.03 -3.43
CA THR A 176 5.92 0.54 -2.08
C THR A 176 4.44 0.51 -1.71
N THR A 177 4.15 0.61 -0.41
CA THR A 177 2.79 0.65 0.14
C THR A 177 2.31 2.08 0.41
N VAL A 178 2.89 3.09 -0.27
CA VAL A 178 2.55 4.49 -0.02
C VAL A 178 1.14 4.82 -0.51
N CYS A 179 0.81 4.47 -1.75
CA CYS A 179 -0.50 4.73 -2.33
C CYS A 179 -0.75 3.81 -3.53
N TYR A 180 -1.99 3.40 -3.71
CA TYR A 180 -2.49 2.77 -4.94
C TYR A 180 -3.70 3.53 -5.42
N VAL A 181 -3.78 3.81 -6.73
CA VAL A 181 -4.97 4.43 -7.33
C VAL A 181 -5.40 3.61 -8.54
N ALA A 182 -6.66 3.22 -8.61
CA ALA A 182 -7.15 2.34 -9.66
C ALA A 182 -8.54 2.74 -10.15
N VAL A 183 -8.88 2.30 -11.35
CA VAL A 183 -10.25 2.28 -11.85
C VAL A 183 -11.01 1.19 -11.08
N PRO A 184 -12.17 1.51 -10.45
CA PRO A 184 -12.90 0.54 -9.63
C PRO A 184 -13.27 -0.75 -10.37
N ASN A 185 -13.73 -0.65 -11.62
CA ASN A 185 -14.09 -1.81 -12.43
C ASN A 185 -12.90 -2.71 -12.72
N TYR A 186 -11.71 -2.14 -12.95
CA TYR A 186 -10.50 -2.92 -13.11
C TYR A 186 -10.26 -3.87 -11.93
N ILE A 187 -10.43 -3.37 -10.68
CA ILE A 187 -10.28 -4.20 -9.50
C ILE A 187 -11.36 -5.29 -9.44
N LEU A 188 -12.61 -4.99 -9.82
CA LEU A 188 -13.71 -5.95 -9.75
C LEU A 188 -13.57 -7.09 -10.76
N GLU A 189 -13.02 -6.82 -11.94
CA GLU A 189 -12.94 -7.73 -13.07
C GLU A 189 -11.64 -8.55 -13.10
N ASN A 190 -10.62 -8.13 -12.37
CA ASN A 190 -9.29 -8.73 -12.40
C ASN A 190 -8.92 -9.41 -11.08
N LYS A 191 -7.77 -10.11 -11.07
CA LYS A 191 -7.30 -10.91 -9.94
C LYS A 191 -6.04 -10.36 -9.28
N SER A 192 -5.34 -9.42 -9.91
CA SER A 192 -4.08 -8.88 -9.40
C SER A 192 -3.79 -7.46 -9.93
N ILE A 193 -2.81 -6.80 -9.29
CA ILE A 193 -2.30 -5.49 -9.71
C ILE A 193 -1.78 -5.51 -11.15
N PHE A 194 -1.12 -6.59 -11.55
CA PHE A 194 -0.45 -6.71 -12.85
C PHE A 194 -1.30 -7.42 -13.93
N SER A 195 -2.61 -7.43 -13.81
CA SER A 195 -3.52 -8.01 -14.82
C SER A 195 -3.82 -7.05 -15.98
N GLY A 196 -3.48 -5.78 -15.86
CA GLY A 196 -3.73 -4.73 -16.86
C GLY A 196 -2.56 -3.75 -16.98
N ARG A 197 -2.85 -2.54 -17.42
CA ARG A 197 -1.86 -1.48 -17.63
C ARG A 197 -1.54 -0.80 -16.31
N VAL A 198 -0.31 -1.01 -15.81
CA VAL A 198 0.15 -0.50 -14.52
C VAL A 198 1.04 0.71 -14.73
N GLY A 199 0.62 1.88 -14.26
CA GLY A 199 1.46 3.06 -14.12
C GLY A 199 2.15 3.12 -12.77
N ALA A 200 3.18 3.96 -12.65
CA ALA A 200 3.88 4.13 -11.39
C ALA A 200 4.36 5.56 -11.18
N ILE A 201 4.42 6.00 -9.93
CA ILE A 201 5.12 7.21 -9.52
C ILE A 201 6.28 6.87 -8.58
N MET A 202 7.36 7.64 -8.71
CA MET A 202 8.52 7.54 -7.84
C MET A 202 8.26 8.24 -6.51
N VAL A 203 8.54 7.57 -5.40
CA VAL A 203 8.49 8.13 -4.04
C VAL A 203 9.89 8.06 -3.44
N PRO A 204 10.40 9.12 -2.80
CA PRO A 204 11.67 9.08 -2.09
C PRO A 204 11.67 8.04 -0.96
N GLN A 205 12.79 7.37 -0.78
CA GLN A 205 12.96 6.28 0.20
C GLN A 205 12.53 6.69 1.62
N GLN A 206 12.77 7.93 2.02
CA GLN A 206 12.40 8.45 3.34
C GLN A 206 10.88 8.44 3.60
N ARG A 207 10.07 8.51 2.53
CA ARG A 207 8.61 8.50 2.63
C ARG A 207 7.99 7.14 2.30
N ALA A 208 8.79 6.20 1.82
CA ALA A 208 8.37 4.87 1.37
C ALA A 208 8.45 3.78 2.45
N LEU A 209 8.79 4.13 3.69
CA LEU A 209 8.91 3.17 4.78
C LEU A 209 7.58 2.44 5.02
N ASP A 210 7.63 1.11 4.95
CA ASP A 210 6.54 0.20 5.29
C ASP A 210 6.79 -0.45 6.66
N ILE A 211 5.84 -0.34 7.58
CA ILE A 211 5.96 -0.89 8.93
C ILE A 211 5.50 -2.33 8.96
N ASP A 212 6.43 -3.27 8.92
CA ASP A 212 6.18 -4.71 9.00
C ASP A 212 6.78 -5.38 10.24
N THR A 213 7.85 -4.83 10.78
CA THR A 213 8.58 -5.36 11.93
C THR A 213 8.64 -4.33 13.08
N PRO A 214 8.95 -4.76 14.32
CA PRO A 214 9.22 -3.82 15.41
C PRO A 214 10.36 -2.84 15.11
N PHE A 215 11.32 -3.24 14.28
CA PHE A 215 12.42 -2.36 13.85
C PHE A 215 11.89 -1.23 12.97
N ASP A 216 11.01 -1.54 12.01
CA ASP A 216 10.40 -0.52 11.13
C ASP A 216 9.58 0.47 11.95
N LEU A 217 8.83 -0.02 12.96
CA LEU A 217 8.07 0.85 13.86
C LEU A 217 8.99 1.79 14.67
N LYS A 218 10.13 1.28 15.14
CA LYS A 218 11.15 2.11 15.82
C LYS A 218 11.71 3.17 14.87
N LEU A 219 12.04 2.78 13.64
CA LEU A 219 12.54 3.68 12.61
C LEU A 219 11.51 4.75 12.24
N ALA A 220 10.24 4.35 12.07
CA ALA A 220 9.17 5.29 11.80
C ALA A 220 9.00 6.33 12.93
N ARG A 221 9.13 5.92 14.19
CA ARG A 221 9.09 6.84 15.36
C ARG A 221 10.24 7.85 15.38
N LEU A 222 11.41 7.48 14.88
CA LEU A 222 12.56 8.38 14.79
C LEU A 222 12.43 9.38 13.65
N LEU A 223 11.87 8.95 12.52
CA LEU A 223 11.76 9.74 11.30
C LEU A 223 10.48 10.60 11.23
N TYR A 224 9.46 10.27 12.03
CA TYR A 224 8.21 11.02 12.03
C TYR A 224 8.45 12.41 12.63
N PRO A 225 7.99 13.50 11.96
CA PRO A 225 8.19 14.85 12.48
C PRO A 225 7.68 14.98 13.91
N LYS A 226 8.52 15.48 14.78
CA LYS A 226 8.10 15.88 16.14
C LYS A 226 7.26 17.15 15.98
N THR A 227 5.97 17.05 16.20
CA THR A 227 5.06 18.20 16.35
C THR A 227 5.23 18.84 17.71
#